data_b680da72e701ff9d53fc7af21c720efb
#
_entry.id   b680da72e701ff9d53fc7af21c720efb
#
_cell.length_a   1.000
_cell.length_b   1.000
_cell.length_c   1.000
_cell.angle_alpha   90.00
_cell.angle_beta   90.00
_cell.angle_gamma   90.00
#
_symmetry.space_group_name_H-M   'P 1'
#
loop_
_entity.id
_entity.type
_entity.pdbx_description
1 polymer ?
#
loop_
_entity_poly.entity_id
_entity_poly.type
_entity_poly.pdbx_seq_one_letter_code
_entity_poly.pdbx_strand_id
1 'polypeptide(L)'
;IVAERLPMTIELTVFATAFSSLLGVTLGVVSAVRHNSAIDVGAMVFANIGVSMPIFWLGLLLAYLFALTLAGTPFQLPPSTRLTSGADLPSLLKVWGLEDATGLQRFLLLMLSNSVILNSIIQGKWDILGDALKHMILPTVTVGTVSLAIIARMTRGAMLDVLTQDFNRVARAKGLREWAVIMKHAFRNALVPVVTIIGLQFGGLLSGAVLTETTFNLPGVG
;
A
#
# COMPACT_ATOMS: atom_id res chain seq x y z
N ILE A 1 -17.51 18.23 1.55
CA ILE A 1 -16.91 17.34 2.58
C ILE A 1 -16.41 16.04 1.93
N VAL A 2 -17.29 15.20 1.29
CA VAL A 2 -16.85 13.92 0.70
C VAL A 2 -15.82 14.14 -0.41
N ALA A 3 -16.07 15.02 -1.37
CA ALA A 3 -15.15 15.32 -2.47
C ALA A 3 -13.82 15.95 -2.01
N GLU A 4 -13.76 16.46 -0.81
CA GLU A 4 -12.55 17.06 -0.23
C GLU A 4 -11.69 16.05 0.52
N ARG A 5 -12.33 15.09 1.21
CA ARG A 5 -11.66 14.15 2.11
C ARG A 5 -11.42 12.77 1.49
N LEU A 6 -12.37 12.28 0.70
CA LEU A 6 -12.29 10.95 0.09
C LEU A 6 -11.01 10.73 -0.77
N PRO A 7 -10.51 11.70 -1.54
CA PRO A 7 -9.27 11.53 -2.30
C PRO A 7 -8.08 11.09 -1.45
N MET A 8 -7.93 11.65 -0.25
CA MET A 8 -6.85 11.28 0.65
C MET A 8 -6.96 9.82 1.10
N THR A 9 -8.15 9.38 1.50
CA THR A 9 -8.39 7.98 1.89
C THR A 9 -8.14 7.02 0.73
N ILE A 10 -8.54 7.40 -0.50
CA ILE A 10 -8.26 6.61 -1.71
C ILE A 10 -6.74 6.53 -1.98
N GLU A 11 -6.02 7.65 -1.95
CA GLU A 11 -4.57 7.68 -2.12
C GLU A 11 -3.89 6.75 -1.11
N LEU A 12 -4.19 6.91 0.18
CA LEU A 12 -3.64 6.07 1.23
C LEU A 12 -3.96 4.58 1.01
N THR A 13 -5.20 4.26 0.65
CA THR A 13 -5.63 2.89 0.39
C THR A 13 -4.89 2.28 -0.81
N VAL A 14 -4.74 3.02 -1.90
CA VAL A 14 -4.00 2.55 -3.09
C VAL A 14 -2.55 2.26 -2.75
N PHE A 15 -1.87 3.19 -2.07
CA PHE A 15 -0.46 3.01 -1.68
C PHE A 15 -0.29 1.87 -0.67
N ALA A 16 -1.15 1.78 0.34
CA ALA A 16 -1.11 0.72 1.34
C ALA A 16 -1.37 -0.66 0.72
N THR A 17 -2.33 -0.74 -0.22
CA THR A 17 -2.62 -1.99 -0.95
C THR A 17 -1.46 -2.37 -1.88
N ALA A 18 -0.88 -1.43 -2.59
CA ALA A 18 0.28 -1.69 -3.45
C ALA A 18 1.48 -2.19 -2.63
N PHE A 19 1.80 -1.51 -1.52
CA PHE A 19 2.85 -1.90 -0.59
C PHE A 19 2.61 -3.31 0.00
N SER A 20 1.43 -3.54 0.56
CA SER A 20 1.08 -4.82 1.18
C SER A 20 0.99 -5.96 0.18
N SER A 21 0.52 -5.71 -1.04
CA SER A 21 0.46 -6.72 -2.10
C SER A 21 1.85 -7.07 -2.60
N LEU A 22 2.70 -6.08 -2.88
CA LEU A 22 4.05 -6.32 -3.38
C LEU A 22 4.87 -7.14 -2.38
N LEU A 23 4.92 -6.71 -1.13
CA LEU A 23 5.70 -7.39 -0.10
C LEU A 23 5.00 -8.67 0.38
N GLY A 24 3.69 -8.65 0.60
CA GLY A 24 2.95 -9.80 1.09
C GLY A 24 2.97 -10.97 0.11
N VAL A 25 2.75 -10.72 -1.19
CA VAL A 25 2.85 -11.76 -2.22
C VAL A 25 4.28 -12.28 -2.32
N THR A 26 5.28 -11.40 -2.33
CA THR A 26 6.69 -11.80 -2.40
C THR A 26 7.08 -12.68 -1.22
N LEU A 27 6.77 -12.24 0.01
CA LEU A 27 7.04 -13.02 1.23
C LEU A 27 6.29 -14.36 1.24
N GLY A 28 5.02 -14.37 0.82
CA GLY A 28 4.22 -15.58 0.73
C GLY A 28 4.78 -16.60 -0.26
N VAL A 29 5.19 -16.16 -1.45
CA VAL A 29 5.83 -17.02 -2.46
C VAL A 29 7.17 -17.56 -1.96
N VAL A 30 8.05 -16.70 -1.43
CA VAL A 30 9.37 -17.10 -0.91
C VAL A 30 9.21 -18.11 0.23
N SER A 31 8.29 -17.86 1.14
CA SER A 31 7.96 -18.72 2.26
C SER A 31 7.45 -20.10 1.80
N ALA A 32 6.55 -20.14 0.81
CA ALA A 32 6.03 -21.41 0.26
C ALA A 32 7.11 -22.21 -0.47
N VAL A 33 7.95 -21.55 -1.27
CA VAL A 33 9.04 -22.22 -2.02
C VAL A 33 10.11 -22.76 -1.08
N ARG A 34 10.39 -22.05 0.02
CA ARG A 34 11.36 -22.46 1.05
C ARG A 34 10.68 -23.07 2.28
N HIS A 35 9.55 -23.75 2.06
CA HIS A 35 8.73 -24.36 3.11
C HIS A 35 9.55 -25.14 4.17
N ASN A 36 9.18 -24.99 5.43
CA ASN A 36 9.85 -25.59 6.60
C ASN A 36 11.34 -25.21 6.76
N SER A 37 11.79 -24.10 6.19
CA SER A 37 13.14 -23.57 6.38
C SER A 37 13.15 -22.35 7.31
N ALA A 38 14.34 -21.92 7.74
CA ALA A 38 14.52 -20.68 8.49
C ALA A 38 14.02 -19.44 7.69
N ILE A 39 14.08 -19.50 6.35
CA ILE A 39 13.58 -18.45 5.47
C ILE A 39 12.05 -18.38 5.54
N ASP A 40 11.36 -19.51 5.53
CA ASP A 40 9.91 -19.58 5.70
C ASP A 40 9.48 -18.96 7.04
N VAL A 41 10.11 -19.40 8.13
CA VAL A 41 9.83 -18.88 9.47
C VAL A 41 10.14 -17.37 9.54
N GLY A 42 11.30 -16.95 9.07
CA GLY A 42 11.71 -15.54 9.07
C GLY A 42 10.76 -14.64 8.26
N ALA A 43 10.36 -15.08 7.06
CA ALA A 43 9.41 -14.35 6.23
C ALA A 43 8.04 -14.17 6.91
N MET A 44 7.54 -15.24 7.55
CA MET A 44 6.26 -15.20 8.25
C MET A 44 6.33 -14.41 9.57
N VAL A 45 7.41 -14.49 10.31
CA VAL A 45 7.64 -13.65 11.51
C VAL A 45 7.68 -12.20 11.10
N PHE A 46 8.47 -11.83 10.09
CA PHE A 46 8.54 -10.47 9.57
C PHE A 46 7.16 -9.94 9.14
N ALA A 47 6.42 -10.72 8.36
CA ALA A 47 5.08 -10.35 7.94
C ALA A 47 4.12 -10.12 9.11
N ASN A 48 4.27 -10.86 10.22
CA ASN A 48 3.37 -10.76 11.36
C ASN A 48 3.74 -9.66 12.38
N ILE A 49 4.91 -9.04 12.30
CA ILE A 49 5.33 -7.98 13.25
C ILE A 49 4.27 -6.87 13.30
N GLY A 50 3.82 -6.37 12.14
CA GLY A 50 2.86 -5.26 12.09
C GLY A 50 1.47 -5.59 12.65
N VAL A 51 1.04 -6.85 12.59
CA VAL A 51 -0.25 -7.28 13.17
C VAL A 51 -0.18 -7.45 14.68
N SER A 52 1.01 -7.69 15.21
CA SER A 52 1.21 -7.90 16.65
C SER A 52 1.14 -6.60 17.46
N MET A 53 1.12 -5.45 16.78
CA MET A 53 1.13 -4.13 17.41
C MET A 53 -0.15 -3.35 17.08
N PRO A 54 -0.67 -2.53 18.01
CA PRO A 54 -1.74 -1.59 17.65
C PRO A 54 -1.28 -0.62 16.55
N ILE A 55 -2.11 -0.43 15.53
CA ILE A 55 -1.79 0.40 14.35
C ILE A 55 -1.29 1.80 14.73
N PHE A 56 -2.00 2.48 15.65
CA PHE A 56 -1.61 3.81 16.10
C PHE A 56 -0.24 3.83 16.78
N TRP A 57 0.07 2.79 17.56
CA TRP A 57 1.36 2.67 18.24
C TRP A 57 2.50 2.45 17.24
N LEU A 58 2.29 1.58 16.25
CA LEU A 58 3.24 1.39 15.15
C LEU A 58 3.49 2.70 14.40
N GLY A 59 2.41 3.45 14.10
CA GLY A 59 2.52 4.76 13.46
C GLY A 59 3.34 5.76 14.24
N LEU A 60 3.09 5.88 15.54
CA LEU A 60 3.87 6.76 16.44
C LEU A 60 5.34 6.32 16.55
N LEU A 61 5.60 5.02 16.62
CA LEU A 61 6.96 4.48 16.69
C LEU A 61 7.73 4.76 15.39
N LEU A 62 7.12 4.59 14.23
CA LEU A 62 7.71 4.92 12.95
C LEU A 62 7.95 6.44 12.82
N ALA A 63 6.98 7.27 13.22
CA ALA A 63 7.15 8.71 13.24
C ALA A 63 8.30 9.14 14.17
N TYR A 64 8.40 8.57 15.37
CA TYR A 64 9.50 8.82 16.28
C TYR A 64 10.87 8.45 15.66
N LEU A 65 10.95 7.25 15.08
CA LEU A 65 12.19 6.75 14.48
C LEU A 65 12.63 7.61 13.28
N PHE A 66 11.74 7.83 12.32
CA PHE A 66 12.10 8.48 11.05
C PHE A 66 12.09 10.01 11.10
N ALA A 67 11.26 10.62 11.94
CA ALA A 67 11.19 12.07 12.00
C ALA A 67 12.08 12.68 13.09
N LEU A 68 12.29 11.98 14.22
CA LEU A 68 13.08 12.50 15.35
C LEU A 68 14.45 11.85 15.42
N THR A 69 14.53 10.52 15.47
CA THR A 69 15.84 9.83 15.65
C THR A 69 16.72 9.96 14.40
N LEU A 70 16.13 9.93 13.21
CA LEU A 70 16.83 10.08 11.93
C LEU A 70 16.80 11.53 11.41
N ALA A 71 16.45 12.50 12.26
CA ALA A 71 16.45 13.92 11.88
C ALA A 71 17.83 14.37 11.40
N GLY A 72 17.86 15.13 10.30
CA GLY A 72 19.10 15.60 9.67
C GLY A 72 19.84 14.55 8.82
N THR A 73 19.32 13.34 8.71
CA THR A 73 19.86 12.31 7.80
C THR A 73 19.05 12.24 6.49
N PRO A 74 19.59 11.62 5.41
CA PRO A 74 18.87 11.40 4.18
C PRO A 74 17.61 10.49 4.33
N PHE A 75 17.50 9.78 5.45
CA PHE A 75 16.39 8.89 5.76
C PHE A 75 15.29 9.55 6.58
N GLN A 76 15.42 10.85 6.88
CA GLN A 76 14.37 11.58 7.56
C GLN A 76 13.08 11.61 6.74
N LEU A 77 11.96 11.24 7.39
CA LEU A 77 10.63 11.29 6.80
C LEU A 77 9.73 12.22 7.65
N PRO A 78 8.80 12.94 7.01
CA PRO A 78 7.85 13.79 7.73
C PRO A 78 6.94 12.98 8.65
N PRO A 79 6.68 13.45 9.88
CA PRO A 79 5.88 12.70 10.86
C PRO A 79 4.37 12.83 10.65
N SER A 80 3.91 13.85 9.93
CA SER A 80 2.48 14.16 9.79
C SER A 80 2.22 15.09 8.59
N THR A 81 0.95 15.33 8.29
CA THR A 81 0.46 16.18 7.19
C THR A 81 0.64 15.57 5.80
N ARG A 82 0.12 16.26 4.78
CA ARG A 82 0.19 15.79 3.37
C ARG A 82 1.34 16.41 2.59
N LEU A 83 1.77 17.58 3.00
CA LEU A 83 2.80 18.39 2.35
C LEU A 83 3.57 19.18 3.40
N THR A 84 4.77 19.55 3.07
CA THR A 84 5.58 20.50 3.87
C THR A 84 4.89 21.86 3.92
N SER A 85 4.94 22.52 5.08
CA SER A 85 4.35 23.85 5.27
C SER A 85 4.91 24.85 4.27
N GLY A 86 4.02 25.54 3.54
CA GLY A 86 4.39 26.51 2.50
C GLY A 86 4.37 25.95 1.07
N ALA A 87 4.15 24.65 0.88
CA ALA A 87 3.91 24.10 -0.46
C ALA A 87 2.54 24.58 -0.98
N ASP A 88 2.53 25.31 -2.09
CA ASP A 88 1.31 25.83 -2.73
C ASP A 88 0.93 24.96 -3.94
N LEU A 89 -0.17 24.22 -3.78
CA LEU A 89 -0.78 23.44 -4.85
C LEU A 89 -2.19 23.99 -5.11
N PRO A 90 -2.34 24.88 -6.10
CA PRO A 90 -3.65 25.46 -6.41
C PRO A 90 -4.62 24.38 -6.89
N SER A 91 -5.92 24.61 -6.61
CA SER A 91 -6.97 23.69 -7.09
C SER A 91 -7.06 23.74 -8.63
N LEU A 92 -7.40 22.60 -9.24
CA LEU A 92 -7.59 22.52 -10.70
C LEU A 92 -8.74 23.40 -11.17
N LEU A 93 -9.74 23.65 -10.33
CA LEU A 93 -10.82 24.60 -10.60
C LEU A 93 -10.26 26.00 -10.88
N LYS A 94 -9.31 26.46 -10.07
CA LYS A 94 -8.66 27.77 -10.24
C LYS A 94 -7.72 27.79 -11.43
N VAL A 95 -6.92 26.73 -11.60
CA VAL A 95 -5.94 26.63 -12.71
C VAL A 95 -6.62 26.63 -14.08
N TRP A 96 -7.79 25.97 -14.17
CA TRP A 96 -8.53 25.87 -15.44
C TRP A 96 -9.63 26.90 -15.60
N GLY A 97 -9.79 27.84 -14.66
CA GLY A 97 -10.82 28.88 -14.71
C GLY A 97 -12.25 28.33 -14.65
N LEU A 98 -12.45 27.20 -13.99
CA LEU A 98 -13.73 26.48 -13.87
C LEU A 98 -14.35 26.65 -12.47
N GLU A 99 -14.17 27.79 -11.84
CA GLU A 99 -14.68 28.07 -10.49
C GLU A 99 -16.22 28.02 -10.43
N ASP A 100 -16.89 28.37 -11.53
CA ASP A 100 -18.36 28.33 -11.65
C ASP A 100 -18.92 26.95 -12.02
N ALA A 101 -18.07 25.91 -12.13
CA ALA A 101 -18.53 24.56 -12.41
C ALA A 101 -19.54 24.07 -11.37
N THR A 102 -20.59 23.37 -11.81
CA THR A 102 -21.67 22.88 -10.97
C THR A 102 -21.89 21.37 -11.15
N GLY A 103 -22.65 20.76 -10.23
CA GLY A 103 -23.05 19.35 -10.33
C GLY A 103 -21.87 18.37 -10.36
N LEU A 104 -21.95 17.36 -11.23
CA LEU A 104 -20.98 16.28 -11.34
C LEU A 104 -19.58 16.79 -11.77
N GLN A 105 -19.52 17.79 -12.64
CA GLN A 105 -18.25 18.36 -13.10
C GLN A 105 -17.46 18.97 -11.93
N ARG A 106 -18.13 19.77 -11.10
CA ARG A 106 -17.52 20.32 -9.88
C ARG A 106 -17.06 19.23 -8.92
N PHE A 107 -17.88 18.21 -8.72
CA PHE A 107 -17.53 17.06 -7.84
C PHE A 107 -16.25 16.36 -8.32
N LEU A 108 -16.16 16.03 -9.62
CA LEU A 108 -14.97 15.36 -10.18
C LEU A 108 -13.72 16.25 -10.12
N LEU A 109 -13.85 17.54 -10.42
CA LEU A 109 -12.73 18.48 -10.33
C LEU A 109 -12.25 18.68 -8.89
N LEU A 110 -13.15 18.70 -7.91
CA LEU A 110 -12.79 18.73 -6.50
C LEU A 110 -12.08 17.45 -6.08
N MET A 111 -12.56 16.28 -6.51
CA MET A 111 -11.90 15.00 -6.26
C MET A 111 -10.45 14.99 -6.79
N LEU A 112 -10.25 15.42 -8.02
CA LEU A 112 -8.92 15.51 -8.64
C LEU A 112 -8.03 16.57 -7.96
N SER A 113 -8.60 17.73 -7.63
CA SER A 113 -7.86 18.81 -6.95
C SER A 113 -7.39 18.43 -5.55
N ASN A 114 -8.20 17.67 -4.82
CA ASN A 114 -7.89 17.24 -3.47
C ASN A 114 -7.06 15.95 -3.40
N SER A 115 -6.88 15.26 -4.55
CA SER A 115 -5.84 14.24 -4.71
C SER A 115 -4.51 14.94 -4.96
N VAL A 116 -3.67 15.07 -3.93
CA VAL A 116 -2.41 15.83 -4.06
C VAL A 116 -1.49 15.21 -5.10
N ILE A 117 -1.44 13.89 -5.16
CA ILE A 117 -0.59 13.16 -6.10
C ILE A 117 -1.07 13.37 -7.53
N LEU A 118 -2.36 13.15 -7.82
CA LEU A 118 -2.91 13.36 -9.16
C LEU A 118 -2.84 14.83 -9.57
N ASN A 119 -3.17 15.75 -8.67
CA ASN A 119 -3.12 17.18 -8.91
C ASN A 119 -1.69 17.65 -9.25
N SER A 120 -0.68 17.17 -8.50
CA SER A 120 0.73 17.48 -8.77
C SER A 120 1.20 16.95 -10.13
N ILE A 121 0.78 15.75 -10.52
CA ILE A 121 1.08 15.16 -11.84
C ILE A 121 0.44 15.98 -12.96
N ILE A 122 -0.84 16.33 -12.83
CA ILE A 122 -1.59 17.10 -13.83
C ILE A 122 -0.99 18.49 -14.04
N GLN A 123 -0.53 19.13 -12.96
CA GLN A 123 0.11 20.46 -13.04
C GLN A 123 1.61 20.40 -13.36
N GLY A 124 2.22 19.22 -13.44
CA GLY A 124 3.65 19.06 -13.68
C GLY A 124 4.55 19.54 -12.53
N LYS A 125 4.01 19.62 -11.30
CA LYS A 125 4.73 20.07 -10.09
C LYS A 125 5.45 18.90 -9.44
N TRP A 126 6.57 18.49 -10.01
CA TRP A 126 7.34 17.32 -9.58
C TRP A 126 7.93 17.44 -8.17
N ASP A 127 8.27 18.66 -7.75
CA ASP A 127 8.78 18.92 -6.40
C ASP A 127 7.70 18.64 -5.35
N ILE A 128 6.47 19.09 -5.59
CA ILE A 128 5.32 18.84 -4.72
C ILE A 128 4.95 17.35 -4.72
N LEU A 129 5.02 16.70 -5.89
CA LEU A 129 4.81 15.25 -5.98
C LEU A 129 5.82 14.49 -5.12
N GLY A 130 7.11 14.85 -5.21
CA GLY A 130 8.16 14.24 -4.40
C GLY A 130 7.94 14.44 -2.91
N ASP A 131 7.52 15.63 -2.50
CA ASP A 131 7.17 15.94 -1.11
C ASP A 131 5.95 15.13 -0.62
N ALA A 132 4.87 15.10 -1.42
CA ALA A 132 3.68 14.31 -1.12
C ALA A 132 3.99 12.82 -0.96
N LEU A 133 4.81 12.25 -1.83
CA LEU A 133 5.22 10.85 -1.74
C LEU A 133 6.00 10.56 -0.46
N LYS A 134 6.90 11.46 -0.03
CA LYS A 134 7.61 11.31 1.24
C LYS A 134 6.66 11.29 2.44
N HIS A 135 5.64 12.16 2.44
CA HIS A 135 4.63 12.21 3.50
C HIS A 135 3.73 10.98 3.52
N MET A 136 3.57 10.29 2.38
CA MET A 136 2.77 9.08 2.28
C MET A 136 3.49 7.81 2.77
N ILE A 137 4.83 7.80 2.89
CA ILE A 137 5.59 6.58 3.24
C ILE A 137 5.16 6.03 4.61
N LEU A 138 5.24 6.83 5.66
CA LEU A 138 4.95 6.35 7.03
C LEU A 138 3.49 5.89 7.20
N PRO A 139 2.46 6.65 6.77
CA PRO A 139 1.07 6.20 6.80
C PRO A 139 0.86 4.91 6.00
N THR A 140 1.42 4.82 4.79
CA THR A 140 1.34 3.64 3.92
C THR A 140 1.89 2.39 4.60
N VAL A 141 3.09 2.47 5.17
CA VAL A 141 3.71 1.35 5.88
C VAL A 141 2.87 0.95 7.09
N THR A 142 2.41 1.94 7.88
CA THR A 142 1.61 1.70 9.08
C THR A 142 0.34 0.92 8.78
N VAL A 143 -0.47 1.40 7.83
CA VAL A 143 -1.74 0.73 7.46
C VAL A 143 -1.49 -0.55 6.69
N GLY A 144 -0.50 -0.54 5.78
CA GLY A 144 -0.22 -1.66 4.89
C GLY A 144 0.34 -2.90 5.61
N THR A 145 0.97 -2.76 6.79
CA THR A 145 1.54 -3.90 7.52
C THR A 145 0.49 -4.93 7.95
N VAL A 146 -0.72 -4.49 8.33
CA VAL A 146 -1.80 -5.42 8.70
C VAL A 146 -2.24 -6.25 7.49
N SER A 147 -2.51 -5.57 6.37
CA SER A 147 -2.90 -6.22 5.11
C SER A 147 -1.78 -7.10 4.56
N LEU A 148 -0.51 -6.69 4.70
CA LEU A 148 0.67 -7.44 4.31
C LEU A 148 0.69 -8.83 4.95
N ALA A 149 0.47 -8.93 6.25
CA ALA A 149 0.47 -10.20 6.97
C ALA A 149 -0.63 -11.15 6.47
N ILE A 150 -1.82 -10.61 6.21
CA ILE A 150 -2.96 -11.40 5.72
C ILE A 150 -2.68 -11.89 4.30
N ILE A 151 -2.18 -11.02 3.41
CA ILE A 151 -1.84 -11.36 2.03
C ILE A 151 -0.69 -12.37 1.99
N ALA A 152 0.34 -12.22 2.83
CA ALA A 152 1.48 -13.14 2.87
C ALA A 152 1.04 -14.55 3.29
N ARG A 153 0.22 -14.68 4.34
CA ARG A 153 -0.30 -15.97 4.79
C ARG A 153 -1.19 -16.64 3.74
N MET A 154 -2.10 -15.88 3.11
CA MET A 154 -2.96 -16.40 2.07
C MET A 154 -2.16 -16.85 0.85
N THR A 155 -1.19 -16.03 0.41
CA THR A 155 -0.32 -16.38 -0.72
C THR A 155 0.50 -17.63 -0.41
N ARG A 156 1.07 -17.73 0.79
CA ARG A 156 1.81 -18.92 1.21
C ARG A 156 0.92 -20.19 1.16
N GLY A 157 -0.28 -20.13 1.74
CA GLY A 157 -1.22 -21.24 1.74
C GLY A 157 -1.59 -21.66 0.31
N ALA A 158 -2.06 -20.72 -0.50
CA ALA A 158 -2.44 -20.96 -1.90
C ALA A 158 -1.29 -21.55 -2.72
N MET A 159 -0.06 -21.07 -2.51
CA MET A 159 1.13 -21.59 -3.20
C MET A 159 1.45 -23.03 -2.77
N LEU A 160 1.37 -23.35 -1.47
CA LEU A 160 1.62 -24.69 -0.97
C LEU A 160 0.60 -25.70 -1.55
N ASP A 161 -0.68 -25.32 -1.58
CA ASP A 161 -1.75 -26.16 -2.13
C ASP A 161 -1.50 -26.45 -3.62
N VAL A 162 -1.11 -25.43 -4.38
CA VAL A 162 -0.86 -25.58 -5.82
C VAL A 162 0.43 -26.34 -6.10
N LEU A 163 1.52 -26.10 -5.35
CA LEU A 163 2.83 -26.75 -5.58
C LEU A 163 2.78 -28.28 -5.44
N THR A 164 1.82 -28.82 -4.70
CA THR A 164 1.61 -30.26 -4.52
C THR A 164 0.85 -30.92 -5.66
N GLN A 165 0.21 -30.18 -6.56
CA GLN A 165 -0.63 -30.70 -7.64
C GLN A 165 0.18 -31.38 -8.75
N ASP A 166 -0.43 -32.38 -9.38
CA ASP A 166 0.24 -33.24 -10.35
C ASP A 166 0.76 -32.54 -11.59
N PHE A 167 0.12 -31.46 -12.04
CA PHE A 167 0.63 -30.70 -13.19
C PHE A 167 2.01 -30.07 -12.95
N ASN A 168 2.36 -29.74 -11.71
CA ASN A 168 3.70 -29.27 -11.36
C ASN A 168 4.73 -30.42 -11.38
N ARG A 169 4.31 -31.63 -10.99
CA ARG A 169 5.14 -32.85 -11.14
C ARG A 169 5.43 -33.15 -12.60
N VAL A 170 4.40 -33.10 -13.45
CA VAL A 170 4.54 -33.26 -14.90
C VAL A 170 5.45 -32.20 -15.52
N ALA A 171 5.32 -30.94 -15.09
CA ALA A 171 6.17 -29.85 -15.56
C ALA A 171 7.66 -30.11 -15.24
N ARG A 172 7.96 -30.57 -14.01
CA ARG A 172 9.31 -30.97 -13.60
C ARG A 172 9.80 -32.18 -14.39
N ALA A 173 8.97 -33.20 -14.61
CA ALA A 173 9.31 -34.38 -15.38
C ALA A 173 9.64 -34.06 -16.87
N LYS A 174 9.07 -32.98 -17.42
CA LYS A 174 9.40 -32.43 -18.73
C LYS A 174 10.68 -31.62 -18.76
N GLY A 175 11.41 -31.52 -17.66
CA GLY A 175 12.71 -30.80 -17.59
C GLY A 175 12.58 -29.28 -17.52
N LEU A 176 11.42 -28.73 -17.16
CA LEU A 176 11.28 -27.29 -17.00
C LEU A 176 12.10 -26.80 -15.79
N ARG A 177 12.72 -25.61 -15.97
CA ARG A 177 13.45 -24.94 -14.87
C ARG A 177 12.52 -24.66 -13.69
N GLU A 178 12.99 -24.86 -12.46
CA GLU A 178 12.17 -24.70 -11.23
C GLU A 178 11.52 -23.31 -11.14
N TRP A 179 12.22 -22.25 -11.54
CA TRP A 179 11.64 -20.90 -11.61
C TRP A 179 10.39 -20.84 -12.51
N ALA A 180 10.42 -21.53 -13.66
CA ALA A 180 9.28 -21.58 -14.59
C ALA A 180 8.11 -22.38 -13.98
N VAL A 181 8.40 -23.47 -13.28
CA VAL A 181 7.38 -24.26 -12.55
C VAL A 181 6.72 -23.39 -11.47
N ILE A 182 7.52 -22.66 -10.68
CA ILE A 182 7.01 -21.80 -9.61
C ILE A 182 6.20 -20.63 -10.17
N MET A 183 6.79 -19.81 -11.06
CA MET A 183 6.16 -18.55 -11.46
C MET A 183 5.10 -18.72 -12.55
N LYS A 184 5.34 -19.58 -13.55
CA LYS A 184 4.43 -19.74 -14.69
C LYS A 184 3.32 -20.76 -14.42
N HIS A 185 3.59 -21.81 -13.65
CA HIS A 185 2.60 -22.86 -13.40
C HIS A 185 1.98 -22.71 -12.00
N ALA A 186 2.74 -22.72 -10.92
CA ALA A 186 2.19 -22.69 -9.59
C ALA A 186 1.60 -21.32 -9.22
N PHE A 187 2.37 -20.23 -9.33
CA PHE A 187 1.92 -18.89 -8.93
C PHE A 187 0.70 -18.43 -9.74
N ARG A 188 0.69 -18.67 -11.05
CA ARG A 188 -0.47 -18.30 -11.89
C ARG A 188 -1.76 -18.96 -11.44
N ASN A 189 -1.70 -20.21 -10.96
CA ASN A 189 -2.89 -20.91 -10.46
C ASN A 189 -3.25 -20.47 -9.01
N ALA A 190 -2.27 -20.02 -8.23
CA ALA A 190 -2.49 -19.46 -6.90
C ALA A 190 -3.02 -18.01 -6.93
N LEU A 191 -3.01 -17.32 -8.09
CA LEU A 191 -3.44 -15.92 -8.20
C LEU A 191 -4.91 -15.69 -7.83
N VAL A 192 -5.81 -16.63 -8.10
CA VAL A 192 -7.25 -16.41 -7.83
C VAL A 192 -7.52 -16.09 -6.36
N PRO A 193 -7.15 -16.95 -5.38
CA PRO A 193 -7.34 -16.62 -3.98
C PRO A 193 -6.51 -15.40 -3.53
N VAL A 194 -5.32 -15.19 -4.12
CA VAL A 194 -4.46 -14.05 -3.78
C VAL A 194 -5.10 -12.71 -4.22
N VAL A 195 -5.60 -12.61 -5.44
CA VAL A 195 -6.28 -11.40 -5.92
C VAL A 195 -7.56 -11.14 -5.15
N THR A 196 -8.30 -12.19 -4.79
CA THR A 196 -9.51 -12.08 -3.98
C THR A 196 -9.21 -11.45 -2.63
N ILE A 197 -8.18 -11.92 -1.92
CA ILE A 197 -7.83 -11.35 -0.61
C ILE A 197 -7.30 -9.91 -0.73
N ILE A 198 -6.56 -9.57 -1.79
CA ILE A 198 -6.11 -8.20 -2.05
C ILE A 198 -7.33 -7.28 -2.23
N GLY A 199 -8.34 -7.71 -3.00
CA GLY A 199 -9.58 -6.94 -3.18
C GLY A 199 -10.35 -6.73 -1.89
N LEU A 200 -10.45 -7.76 -1.04
CA LEU A 200 -11.08 -7.65 0.29
C LEU A 200 -10.31 -6.68 1.20
N GLN A 201 -8.98 -6.75 1.21
CA GLN A 201 -8.16 -5.84 1.99
C GLN A 201 -8.29 -4.40 1.49
N PHE A 202 -8.35 -4.19 0.16
CA PHE A 202 -8.60 -2.87 -0.42
C PHE A 202 -9.94 -2.27 0.05
N GLY A 203 -11.02 -3.06 0.00
CA GLY A 203 -12.33 -2.64 0.50
C GLY A 203 -12.33 -2.33 2.00
N GLY A 204 -11.63 -3.15 2.79
CA GLY A 204 -11.45 -2.91 4.23
C GLY A 204 -10.69 -1.61 4.52
N LEU A 205 -9.64 -1.32 3.77
CA LEU A 205 -8.86 -0.08 3.92
C LEU A 205 -9.66 1.16 3.53
N LEU A 206 -10.50 1.07 2.50
CA LEU A 206 -11.41 2.16 2.10
C LEU A 206 -12.45 2.49 3.16
N SER A 207 -12.91 1.49 3.93
CA SER A 207 -13.94 1.71 4.95
C SER A 207 -13.42 2.39 6.22
N GLY A 208 -12.11 2.54 6.38
CA GLY A 208 -11.60 3.38 7.44
C GLY A 208 -10.19 3.08 7.93
N ALA A 209 -9.27 3.86 7.46
CA ALA A 209 -7.96 4.03 8.09
C ALA A 209 -8.01 5.09 9.21
N VAL A 210 -9.14 5.23 9.92
CA VAL A 210 -9.42 6.31 10.90
C VAL A 210 -8.26 6.54 11.86
N LEU A 211 -7.77 5.48 12.49
CA LEU A 211 -6.67 5.59 13.46
C LEU A 211 -5.38 6.09 12.82
N THR A 212 -5.12 5.73 11.58
CA THR A 212 -3.92 6.20 10.88
C THR A 212 -4.09 7.62 10.38
N GLU A 213 -5.26 7.96 9.84
CA GLU A 213 -5.56 9.32 9.42
C GLU A 213 -5.45 10.31 10.59
N THR A 214 -5.94 9.94 11.77
CA THR A 214 -5.80 10.75 12.99
C THR A 214 -4.35 10.80 13.52
N THR A 215 -3.62 9.67 13.51
CA THR A 215 -2.23 9.61 13.99
C THR A 215 -1.29 10.49 13.15
N PHE A 216 -1.47 10.51 11.83
CA PHE A 216 -0.66 11.29 10.89
C PHE A 216 -1.29 12.63 10.50
N ASN A 217 -2.39 13.04 11.14
CA ASN A 217 -3.12 14.27 10.84
C ASN A 217 -3.44 14.42 9.34
N LEU A 218 -3.97 13.35 8.74
CA LEU A 218 -4.37 13.34 7.35
C LEU A 218 -5.86 13.65 7.23
N PRO A 219 -6.28 14.57 6.34
CA PRO A 219 -7.68 14.95 6.17
C PRO A 219 -8.45 13.90 5.34
N GLY A 220 -8.60 12.71 5.89
CA GLY A 220 -9.37 11.63 5.28
C GLY A 220 -10.84 11.62 5.69
N VAL A 221 -11.56 10.54 5.33
CA VAL A 221 -12.99 10.35 5.63
C VAL A 221 -13.18 9.75 7.03
N GLY A 222 -12.17 9.12 7.57
CA GLY A 222 -12.19 8.47 8.87
C GLY A 222 -12.25 9.39 10.08
#